data_2c6feaff5b36b95c8d22f04de1638717
#
_entry.id   2c6feaff5b36b95c8d22f04de1638717
#
_cell.length_a   1.000
_cell.length_b   1.000
_cell.length_c   1.000
_cell.angle_alpha   90.00
_cell.angle_beta   90.00
_cell.angle_gamma   90.00
#
_symmetry.space_group_name_H-M   'P 1'
#
loop_
_entity.id
_entity.type
_entity.pdbx_description
1 polymer ?
#
loop_
_entity_poly.entity_id
_entity_poly.type
_entity_poly.pdbx_seq_one_letter_code
_entity_poly.pdbx_strand_id
1 'polypeptide(L)'
;MNEYDEECLLTFLKKQSQLFDEPVAETMEEAEAFLEDCMAVVVDSLDEVREYFEESGADVENMDAEELEEASEVFPLSGGRYLICLLYTSDAA
;
A
#
# COMPACT_ATOMS: atom_id res chain seq x y z
N MET A 1 -0.31 1.88 19.03
CA MET A 1 0.27 2.97 18.28
C MET A 1 0.29 2.62 16.82
N ASN A 2 -0.22 3.47 15.99
CA ASN A 2 -0.25 3.06 14.62
C ASN A 2 0.96 3.56 13.89
N GLU A 3 1.25 2.89 12.80
CA GLU A 3 2.40 3.17 12.01
C GLU A 3 2.09 4.10 10.85
N TYR A 4 0.85 4.51 10.72
CA TYR A 4 0.43 5.32 9.60
C TYR A 4 0.39 6.77 10.06
N ASP A 5 1.36 7.55 9.60
CA ASP A 5 1.32 8.94 9.95
C ASP A 5 0.38 9.69 9.02
N GLU A 6 0.29 10.99 9.22
CA GLU A 6 -0.65 11.80 8.47
C GLU A 6 -0.41 11.70 6.98
N GLU A 7 0.84 11.65 6.58
CA GLU A 7 1.16 11.58 5.16
C GLU A 7 0.65 10.28 4.56
N CYS A 8 0.78 9.17 5.28
CA CYS A 8 0.27 7.90 4.78
C CYS A 8 -1.22 7.99 4.54
N LEU A 9 -1.95 8.55 5.49
CA LEU A 9 -3.39 8.61 5.39
C LEU A 9 -3.82 9.53 4.27
N LEU A 10 -3.17 10.69 4.16
CA LEU A 10 -3.52 11.62 3.10
C LEU A 10 -3.21 11.04 1.73
N THR A 11 -2.07 10.39 1.60
CA THR A 11 -1.70 9.80 0.32
C THR A 11 -2.69 8.72 -0.06
N PHE A 12 -3.08 7.88 0.91
CA PHE A 12 -4.05 6.84 0.63
C PHE A 12 -5.38 7.46 0.18
N LEU A 13 -5.82 8.50 0.87
CA LEU A 13 -7.09 9.14 0.51
C LEU A 13 -7.05 9.70 -0.89
N LYS A 14 -5.93 10.30 -1.27
CA LYS A 14 -5.82 10.89 -2.58
C LYS A 14 -5.72 9.86 -3.69
N LYS A 15 -5.10 8.73 -3.42
CA LYS A 15 -4.75 7.79 -4.48
C LYS A 15 -5.48 6.47 -4.37
N GLN A 16 -6.47 6.38 -3.48
CA GLN A 16 -7.17 5.12 -3.33
C GLN A 16 -7.87 4.69 -4.61
N SER A 17 -8.15 5.64 -5.51
CA SER A 17 -8.83 5.29 -6.74
C SER A 17 -7.94 4.47 -7.68
N GLN A 18 -6.63 4.42 -7.43
CA GLN A 18 -5.80 3.55 -8.24
C GLN A 18 -5.97 2.09 -7.86
N LEU A 19 -6.54 1.82 -6.69
CA LEU A 19 -6.73 0.47 -6.21
C LEU A 19 -8.20 0.07 -6.16
N PHE A 20 -9.08 1.04 -5.95
CA PHE A 20 -10.51 0.78 -5.82
C PHE A 20 -11.30 1.65 -6.76
N ASP A 21 -12.38 1.12 -7.28
CA ASP A 21 -13.26 1.88 -8.16
C ASP A 21 -13.98 2.98 -7.42
N GLU A 22 -14.27 2.76 -6.15
CA GLU A 22 -14.98 3.73 -5.34
C GLU A 22 -14.17 4.02 -4.10
N PRO A 23 -14.28 5.22 -3.57
CA PRO A 23 -13.53 5.52 -2.35
C PRO A 23 -13.97 4.62 -1.20
N VAL A 24 -13.00 4.03 -0.53
CA VAL A 24 -13.28 3.19 0.62
C VAL A 24 -13.13 3.96 1.91
N ALA A 25 -12.57 5.16 1.85
CA ALA A 25 -12.39 6.00 3.02
C ALA A 25 -12.58 7.44 2.60
N GLU A 26 -13.24 8.23 3.44
CA GLU A 26 -13.46 9.63 3.16
C GLU A 26 -12.79 10.52 4.19
N THR A 27 -12.38 9.97 5.31
CA THR A 27 -11.69 10.72 6.34
C THR A 27 -10.41 10.00 6.72
N MET A 28 -9.55 10.70 7.42
CA MET A 28 -8.30 10.10 7.84
C MET A 28 -8.55 8.96 8.83
N GLU A 29 -9.55 9.09 9.67
CA GLU A 29 -9.88 8.01 10.57
C GLU A 29 -10.32 6.77 9.83
N GLU A 30 -11.12 6.96 8.80
CA GLU A 30 -11.56 5.82 8.01
C GLU A 30 -10.41 5.19 7.26
N ALA A 31 -9.50 6.02 6.75
CA ALA A 31 -8.34 5.50 6.05
C ALA A 31 -7.48 4.67 7.00
N GLU A 32 -7.27 5.18 8.20
CA GLU A 32 -6.46 4.45 9.17
C GLU A 32 -7.09 3.11 9.51
N ALA A 33 -8.38 3.11 9.75
CA ALA A 33 -9.05 1.87 10.08
C ALA A 33 -8.97 0.88 8.93
N PHE A 34 -9.11 1.37 7.71
CA PHE A 34 -9.03 0.48 6.55
C PHE A 34 -7.64 -0.10 6.40
N LEU A 35 -6.61 0.74 6.56
CA LEU A 35 -5.26 0.25 6.40
C LEU A 35 -4.90 -0.76 7.47
N GLU A 36 -5.35 -0.54 8.70
CA GLU A 36 -5.11 -1.51 9.74
C GLU A 36 -5.84 -2.81 9.46
N ASP A 37 -7.01 -2.71 8.91
CA ASP A 37 -7.82 -3.89 8.63
C ASP A 37 -7.18 -4.75 7.57
N CYS A 38 -6.57 -4.15 6.57
CA CYS A 38 -5.94 -4.90 5.50
C CYS A 38 -4.45 -5.13 5.77
N MET A 39 -4.00 -4.75 6.96
CA MET A 39 -2.62 -5.01 7.39
C MET A 39 -1.61 -4.35 6.47
N ALA A 40 -1.91 -3.12 6.05
CA ALA A 40 -0.97 -2.37 5.23
C ALA A 40 0.30 -2.08 6.02
N VAL A 41 1.40 -1.92 5.30
CA VAL A 41 2.69 -1.67 5.93
C VAL A 41 3.33 -0.44 5.30
N VAL A 42 4.20 0.18 6.05
CA VAL A 42 5.00 1.29 5.57
C VAL A 42 6.45 0.84 5.57
N VAL A 43 7.12 1.01 4.44
CA VAL A 43 8.51 0.61 4.32
C VAL A 43 9.34 1.82 3.94
N ASP A 44 10.65 1.72 4.13
CA ASP A 44 11.54 2.85 3.96
C ASP A 44 12.29 2.84 2.65
N SER A 45 12.13 1.82 1.84
CA SER A 45 12.88 1.74 0.59
C SER A 45 12.15 0.86 -0.38
N LEU A 46 12.54 0.97 -1.65
CA LEU A 46 11.95 0.15 -2.68
C LEU A 46 12.38 -1.31 -2.54
N ASP A 47 13.58 -1.53 -2.02
CA ASP A 47 14.02 -2.91 -1.75
C ASP A 47 13.06 -3.59 -0.79
N GLU A 48 12.58 -2.86 0.22
CA GLU A 48 11.63 -3.43 1.16
C GLU A 48 10.29 -3.69 0.50
N VAL A 49 9.90 -2.85 -0.45
CA VAL A 49 8.68 -3.12 -1.21
C VAL A 49 8.80 -4.46 -1.93
N ARG A 50 9.93 -4.67 -2.57
CA ARG A 50 10.15 -5.92 -3.29
C ARG A 50 10.13 -7.11 -2.34
N GLU A 51 10.80 -6.98 -1.20
CA GLU A 51 10.81 -8.07 -0.23
C GLU A 51 9.41 -8.40 0.26
N TYR A 52 8.62 -7.36 0.51
CA TYR A 52 7.27 -7.59 1.01
C TYR A 52 6.44 -8.34 -0.03
N PHE A 53 6.57 -7.95 -1.29
CA PHE A 53 5.83 -8.64 -2.34
C PHE A 53 6.30 -10.08 -2.48
N GLU A 54 7.60 -10.32 -2.38
CA GLU A 54 8.11 -11.68 -2.47
C GLU A 54 7.56 -12.55 -1.37
N GLU A 55 7.49 -12.01 -0.16
CA GLU A 55 6.98 -12.78 0.95
C GLU A 55 5.50 -13.08 0.80
N SER A 56 4.77 -12.22 0.14
CA SER A 56 3.35 -12.45 -0.05
C SER A 56 3.07 -13.34 -1.26
N GLY A 57 4.11 -13.76 -1.97
CA GLY A 57 3.92 -14.66 -3.09
C GLY A 57 3.81 -13.99 -4.44
N ALA A 58 4.01 -12.69 -4.51
CA ALA A 58 3.93 -11.98 -5.77
C ALA A 58 5.18 -12.22 -6.58
N ASP A 59 5.02 -12.21 -7.90
CA ASP A 59 6.13 -12.42 -8.81
C ASP A 59 6.78 -11.07 -9.11
N VAL A 60 7.85 -10.76 -8.39
CA VAL A 60 8.51 -9.47 -8.56
C VAL A 60 9.83 -9.59 -9.29
N GLU A 61 10.23 -10.80 -9.68
CA GLU A 61 11.50 -10.98 -10.35
C GLU A 61 11.54 -10.28 -11.69
N ASN A 62 10.40 -10.18 -12.34
CA ASN A 62 10.31 -9.56 -13.64
C ASN A 62 9.91 -8.09 -13.56
N MET A 63 9.80 -7.55 -12.38
CA MET A 63 9.41 -6.17 -12.20
C MET A 63 10.63 -5.32 -11.90
N ASP A 64 10.76 -4.20 -12.60
CA ASP A 64 11.84 -3.29 -12.24
C ASP A 64 11.33 -2.27 -11.22
N ALA A 65 12.20 -1.34 -10.86
CA ALA A 65 11.87 -0.38 -9.80
C ALA A 65 10.66 0.45 -10.17
N GLU A 66 10.58 0.87 -11.41
CA GLU A 66 9.46 1.70 -11.84
C GLU A 66 8.15 0.94 -11.73
N GLU A 67 8.15 -0.32 -12.12
CA GLU A 67 6.92 -1.10 -12.04
C GLU A 67 6.48 -1.29 -10.61
N LEU A 68 7.44 -1.48 -9.71
CA LEU A 68 7.09 -1.61 -8.31
C LEU A 68 6.48 -0.32 -7.77
N GLU A 69 7.06 0.82 -8.13
CA GLU A 69 6.55 2.09 -7.66
C GLU A 69 5.16 2.38 -8.20
N GLU A 70 4.87 1.90 -9.39
CA GLU A 70 3.60 2.19 -10.05
C GLU A 70 2.53 1.15 -9.79
N ALA A 71 2.86 0.13 -9.03
CA ALA A 71 1.87 -0.90 -8.72
C ALA A 71 0.70 -0.27 -7.98
N SER A 72 -0.49 -0.79 -8.25
CA SER A 72 -1.69 -0.24 -7.63
C SER A 72 -1.64 -0.33 -6.11
N GLU A 73 -0.97 -1.34 -5.60
CA GLU A 73 -0.90 -1.56 -4.17
C GLU A 73 0.13 -0.70 -3.47
N VAL A 74 0.95 0.03 -4.23
CA VAL A 74 2.05 0.80 -3.66
C VAL A 74 1.72 2.28 -3.76
N PHE A 75 1.83 2.97 -2.64
CA PHE A 75 1.53 4.40 -2.56
C PHE A 75 2.83 5.11 -2.15
N PRO A 76 3.53 5.72 -3.10
CA PRO A 76 4.78 6.39 -2.75
C PRO A 76 4.55 7.56 -1.78
N LEU A 77 5.42 7.65 -0.81
CA LEU A 77 5.40 8.72 0.18
C LEU A 77 6.65 9.55 0.02
N SER A 78 6.70 10.68 0.71
CA SER A 78 7.89 11.50 0.66
C SER A 78 9.01 10.81 1.43
N GLY A 79 10.24 11.23 1.18
CA GLY A 79 11.37 10.68 1.90
C GLY A 79 11.77 9.29 1.50
N GLY A 80 11.29 8.81 0.37
CA GLY A 80 11.64 7.46 -0.06
C GLY A 80 10.86 6.35 0.59
N ARG A 81 9.82 6.70 1.32
CA ARG A 81 8.98 5.68 1.96
C ARG A 81 7.85 5.27 1.04
N TYR A 82 7.29 4.11 1.32
CA TYR A 82 6.19 3.57 0.54
C TYR A 82 5.17 2.91 1.44
N LEU A 83 3.90 3.12 1.12
CA LEU A 83 2.80 2.45 1.81
C LEU A 83 2.32 1.33 0.92
N ILE A 84 2.26 0.12 1.44
CA ILE A 84 1.83 -1.05 0.67
C ILE A 84 0.53 -1.55 1.25
N CYS A 85 -0.49 -1.61 0.40
CA CYS A 85 -1.80 -2.12 0.80
C CYS A 85 -2.17 -3.24 -0.15
N LEU A 86 -1.94 -4.49 0.28
CA LEU A 86 -2.29 -5.65 -0.51
C LEU A 86 -3.67 -6.12 -0.12
N LEU A 87 -4.52 -6.31 -1.10
CA LEU A 87 -5.83 -6.87 -0.86
C LEU A 87 -5.75 -8.37 -1.03
N TYR A 88 -5.93 -9.10 0.06
CA TYR A 88 -6.06 -10.52 -0.04
C TYR A 88 -7.50 -10.81 -0.18
N THR A 89 -7.87 -11.07 -1.31
CA THR A 89 -9.22 -11.50 -1.40
C THR A 89 -9.23 -12.96 -1.21
N SER A 90 -8.82 -13.40 -0.88
CA SER A 90 -8.86 -14.67 -0.72
C SER A 90 -9.84 -15.50 -0.83
N ASP A 91 -10.02 -15.44 -0.86
CA ASP A 91 -10.63 -16.18 -0.86
C ASP A 91 -10.70 -16.97 -1.31
N ALA A 92 -10.58 -17.20 -1.38
CA ALA A 92 -10.64 -17.94 -1.75
C ALA A 92 -11.00 -18.62 -1.80
N ALA A 93 -11.16 -18.62 -1.82
CA ALA A 93 -11.53 -19.34 -1.81
C ALA A 93 -11.46 -19.85 -1.96
#